data_40462b4f311210d83369cba6e073f2ea
#
_entry.id   40462b4f311210d83369cba6e073f2ea
#
_cell.length_a   1.000
_cell.length_b   1.000
_cell.length_c   1.000
_cell.angle_alpha   90.00
_cell.angle_beta   90.00
_cell.angle_gamma   90.00
#
_symmetry.space_group_name_H-M   'P 1'
#
loop_
_entity.id
_entity.type
_entity.pdbx_description
1 polymer ?
#
loop_
_entity_poly.entity_id
_entity_poly.type
_entity_poly.pdbx_seq_one_letter_code
_entity_poly.pdbx_strand_id
1 'polypeptide(L)'
;MNRSPLIRALLVSAALGATVVLSGCNTDSIGLLPMSEKAARPLSDKMVKEIQSKNMDMESPILVRLFKEESELEVWKQDREGRFALLKTYPICRWSGELGPKIKEGDRQAPEGFYNITPGQMNPNSQYYLSFDLGYPNAYDRAYGRTGAQLMVHGDCSSRGCYSMTDEQISEIYALGRDSFFGGQKSFQVQAYPFRMTAHNLAKHRNSPHLAFWKMLKKGNDHFEVSKLEPKVNVCDKRYVFDAQSPTGRALSFNATAKCPAYEVPEEIASLVRDKERQDDLKFADLSRRRHWS
;
A
#
# COMPACT_ATOMS: atom_id res chain seq x y z
N MET A 1 74.95 32.00 60.88
CA MET A 1 75.94 30.95 60.52
C MET A 1 75.29 30.16 59.34
N ASN A 2 75.83 30.42 58.17
CA ASN A 2 76.33 29.42 57.22
C ASN A 2 75.30 28.37 56.74
N ARG A 3 75.06 28.09 55.52
CA ARG A 3 75.68 28.25 54.21
C ARG A 3 74.67 27.83 53.17
N SER A 4 74.54 28.56 52.08
CA SER A 4 74.15 28.01 50.80
C SER A 4 75.15 26.94 50.33
N PRO A 5 74.87 26.05 49.34
CA PRO A 5 74.80 26.51 47.96
C PRO A 5 73.92 25.65 46.97
N LEU A 6 73.56 26.24 45.90
CA LEU A 6 73.81 25.94 44.48
C LEU A 6 73.14 24.74 43.86
N ILE A 7 72.18 25.01 42.97
CA ILE A 7 72.19 24.85 41.50
C ILE A 7 72.06 23.38 40.99
N ARG A 8 71.01 23.18 40.25
CA ARG A 8 71.11 22.83 38.83
C ARG A 8 69.77 22.93 38.15
N ALA A 9 69.69 23.82 37.20
CA ALA A 9 68.61 23.89 36.22
C ALA A 9 68.58 22.65 35.36
N LEU A 10 67.42 22.07 35.19
CA LEU A 10 67.11 21.12 34.11
C LEU A 10 65.85 21.61 33.41
N LEU A 11 66.12 22.18 32.24
CA LEU A 11 65.09 22.50 31.24
C LEU A 11 64.45 21.21 30.78
N VAL A 12 63.18 21.00 31.08
CA VAL A 12 62.33 20.00 30.42
C VAL A 12 61.33 20.75 29.57
N SER A 13 61.55 20.70 28.27
CA SER A 13 60.65 21.25 27.26
C SER A 13 59.36 20.45 27.27
N ALA A 14 58.28 21.03 27.78
CA ALA A 14 56.95 20.50 27.64
C ALA A 14 56.38 20.85 26.25
N ALA A 15 56.36 19.88 25.36
CA ALA A 15 55.64 20.00 24.10
C ALA A 15 54.13 20.02 24.38
N LEU A 16 53.48 21.16 24.18
CA LEU A 16 52.04 21.26 24.14
C LEU A 16 51.56 20.54 22.89
N GLY A 17 51.06 19.30 23.06
CA GLY A 17 50.22 18.63 22.08
C GLY A 17 48.85 19.25 22.06
N ALA A 18 48.57 20.07 21.06
CA ALA A 18 47.19 20.55 20.79
C ALA A 18 46.39 19.38 20.30
N THR A 19 45.60 18.76 21.17
CA THR A 19 44.54 17.85 20.77
C THR A 19 43.39 18.69 20.15
N VAL A 20 43.35 18.68 18.82
CA VAL A 20 42.18 19.16 18.08
C VAL A 20 41.05 18.16 18.35
N VAL A 21 40.16 18.54 19.26
CA VAL A 21 38.88 17.85 19.41
C VAL A 21 38.05 18.23 18.18
N LEU A 22 38.04 17.39 17.17
CA LEU A 22 37.05 17.43 16.11
C LEU A 22 35.69 17.11 16.78
N SER A 23 34.95 18.18 17.11
CA SER A 23 33.53 18.05 17.37
C SER A 23 32.87 17.61 16.08
N GLY A 24 32.77 16.29 15.90
CA GLY A 24 31.91 15.72 14.88
C GLY A 24 30.48 16.19 15.17
N CYS A 25 29.92 16.97 14.26
CA CYS A 25 28.49 17.19 14.23
C CYS A 25 27.85 15.79 14.16
N ASN A 26 27.25 15.35 15.27
CA ASN A 26 26.27 14.31 15.24
C ASN A 26 25.10 14.85 14.42
N THR A 27 25.13 14.66 13.11
CA THR A 27 23.90 14.55 12.36
C THR A 27 23.18 13.35 12.97
N ASP A 28 22.09 13.60 13.65
CA ASP A 28 21.11 12.59 13.98
C ASP A 28 20.68 11.93 12.66
N SER A 29 21.48 10.95 12.22
CA SER A 29 21.06 9.99 11.23
C SER A 29 19.96 9.22 11.93
N ILE A 30 18.70 9.58 11.66
CA ILE A 30 17.57 8.67 11.79
C ILE A 30 18.08 7.37 11.22
N GLY A 31 18.28 6.36 12.08
CA GLY A 31 18.94 5.12 11.74
C GLY A 31 18.16 4.36 10.69
N LEU A 32 18.41 4.69 9.44
CA LEU A 32 18.10 3.81 8.33
C LEU A 32 19.02 2.61 8.49
N LEU A 33 18.46 1.49 8.95
CA LEU A 33 19.14 0.22 8.88
C LEU A 33 19.67 0.06 7.44
N PRO A 34 20.92 -0.39 7.25
CA PRO A 34 21.46 -0.57 5.92
C PRO A 34 20.50 -1.46 5.11
N MET A 35 19.95 -0.92 4.02
CA MET A 35 19.09 -1.69 3.14
C MET A 35 19.89 -2.87 2.59
N SER A 36 19.26 -4.05 2.56
CA SER A 36 19.86 -5.20 1.89
C SER A 36 20.10 -4.88 0.41
N GLU A 37 21.10 -5.48 -0.19
CA GLU A 37 21.47 -5.27 -1.60
C GLU A 37 20.26 -5.40 -2.55
N LYS A 38 19.41 -6.42 -2.30
CA LYS A 38 18.20 -6.66 -3.08
C LYS A 38 17.13 -5.57 -2.91
N ALA A 39 17.03 -4.98 -1.72
CA ALA A 39 16.09 -3.89 -1.45
C ALA A 39 16.58 -2.54 -1.98
N ALA A 40 17.90 -2.38 -2.14
CA ALA A 40 18.51 -1.18 -2.70
C ALA A 40 18.58 -1.20 -4.23
N ARG A 41 18.26 -2.33 -4.88
CA ARG A 41 18.34 -2.46 -6.34
C ARG A 41 17.54 -1.36 -7.04
N PRO A 42 18.15 -0.62 -7.98
CA PRO A 42 17.45 0.40 -8.75
C PRO A 42 16.48 -0.24 -9.74
N LEU A 43 15.52 0.57 -10.19
CA LEU A 43 14.65 0.20 -11.31
C LEU A 43 15.48 -0.01 -12.58
N SER A 44 15.04 -0.92 -13.45
CA SER A 44 15.67 -1.15 -14.73
C SER A 44 15.52 0.06 -15.67
N ASP A 45 16.46 0.23 -16.60
CA ASP A 45 16.37 1.29 -17.64
C ASP A 45 15.07 1.22 -18.42
N LYS A 46 14.55 0.00 -18.64
CA LYS A 46 13.27 -0.22 -19.31
C LYS A 46 12.12 0.39 -18.49
N MET A 47 12.09 0.14 -17.18
CA MET A 47 11.06 0.70 -16.29
C MET A 47 11.18 2.22 -16.17
N VAL A 48 12.41 2.74 -16.08
CA VAL A 48 12.66 4.19 -16.09
C VAL A 48 12.08 4.85 -17.34
N LYS A 49 12.34 4.27 -18.52
CA LYS A 49 11.79 4.76 -19.80
C LYS A 49 10.25 4.67 -19.84
N GLU A 50 9.68 3.59 -19.30
CA GLU A 50 8.22 3.42 -19.22
C GLU A 50 7.57 4.51 -18.34
N ILE A 51 8.14 4.79 -17.17
CA ILE A 51 7.69 5.87 -16.27
C ILE A 51 7.75 7.21 -17.00
N GLN A 52 8.86 7.53 -17.64
CA GLN A 52 9.03 8.78 -18.38
C GLN A 52 8.05 8.92 -19.57
N SER A 53 7.84 7.83 -20.32
CA SER A 53 6.92 7.81 -21.45
C SER A 53 5.46 8.05 -21.10
N LYS A 54 5.10 7.76 -19.84
CA LYS A 54 3.75 7.96 -19.28
C LYS A 54 3.59 9.28 -18.51
N ASN A 55 4.50 10.23 -18.70
CA ASN A 55 4.46 11.53 -18.01
C ASN A 55 4.47 11.44 -16.50
N MET A 56 5.22 10.48 -15.96
CA MET A 56 5.35 10.22 -14.51
C MET A 56 6.76 10.56 -14.04
N ASP A 57 6.89 10.99 -12.79
CA ASP A 57 8.19 11.14 -12.13
C ASP A 57 8.59 9.87 -11.38
N MET A 58 9.91 9.63 -11.25
CA MET A 58 10.44 8.42 -10.60
C MET A 58 9.90 8.23 -9.19
N GLU A 59 9.76 9.31 -8.45
CA GLU A 59 9.36 9.34 -7.04
C GLU A 59 7.88 9.69 -6.85
N SER A 60 7.07 9.79 -7.93
CA SER A 60 5.66 10.09 -7.77
C SER A 60 4.90 8.94 -7.07
N PRO A 61 3.78 9.25 -6.40
CA PRO A 61 3.00 8.26 -5.65
C PRO A 61 2.58 7.05 -6.45
N ILE A 62 2.52 5.89 -5.79
CA ILE A 62 1.96 4.66 -6.35
C ILE A 62 0.69 4.22 -5.63
N LEU A 63 -0.08 3.37 -6.30
CA LEU A 63 -1.23 2.63 -5.80
C LEU A 63 -1.19 1.23 -6.40
N VAL A 64 -1.53 0.21 -5.63
CA VAL A 64 -1.51 -1.20 -6.07
C VAL A 64 -2.93 -1.75 -6.11
N ARG A 65 -3.25 -2.52 -7.14
CA ARG A 65 -4.53 -3.22 -7.26
C ARG A 65 -4.29 -4.70 -7.53
N LEU A 66 -4.97 -5.56 -6.80
CA LEU A 66 -4.87 -7.02 -6.89
C LEU A 66 -6.21 -7.58 -7.34
N PHE A 67 -6.19 -8.52 -8.29
CA PHE A 67 -7.36 -9.22 -8.80
C PHE A 67 -7.11 -10.73 -8.75
N LYS A 68 -7.81 -11.42 -7.83
CA LYS A 68 -7.59 -12.84 -7.58
C LYS A 68 -7.93 -13.70 -8.80
N GLU A 69 -9.14 -13.58 -9.35
CA GLU A 69 -9.60 -14.42 -10.44
C GLU A 69 -8.73 -14.30 -11.68
N GLU A 70 -8.30 -13.08 -12.01
CA GLU A 70 -7.39 -12.81 -13.12
C GLU A 70 -5.94 -13.15 -12.80
N SER A 71 -5.61 -13.33 -11.50
CA SER A 71 -4.24 -13.50 -11.01
C SER A 71 -3.31 -12.35 -11.46
N GLU A 72 -3.76 -11.13 -11.27
CA GLU A 72 -3.05 -9.92 -11.69
C GLU A 72 -2.83 -8.95 -10.54
N LEU A 73 -1.63 -8.37 -10.51
CA LEU A 73 -1.27 -7.21 -9.70
C LEU A 73 -0.97 -6.04 -10.61
N GLU A 74 -1.67 -4.93 -10.43
CA GLU A 74 -1.43 -3.68 -11.13
C GLU A 74 -0.71 -2.70 -10.23
N VAL A 75 0.33 -2.04 -10.76
CA VAL A 75 0.91 -0.84 -10.16
C VAL A 75 0.45 0.36 -10.97
N TRP A 76 -0.24 1.25 -10.31
CA TRP A 76 -0.66 2.55 -10.80
C TRP A 76 0.27 3.60 -10.24
N LYS A 77 0.61 4.60 -11.03
CA LYS A 77 1.52 5.66 -10.61
C LYS A 77 0.96 7.01 -11.01
N GLN A 78 1.12 7.99 -10.11
CA GLN A 78 0.62 9.34 -10.37
C GLN A 78 1.45 10.02 -11.46
N ASP A 79 0.76 10.56 -12.45
CA ASP A 79 1.35 11.40 -13.49
C ASP A 79 1.55 12.84 -13.00
N ARG A 80 2.16 13.69 -13.84
CA ARG A 80 2.40 15.10 -13.53
C ARG A 80 1.14 15.96 -13.47
N GLU A 81 -0.01 15.42 -13.90
CA GLU A 81 -1.32 16.05 -13.76
C GLU A 81 -2.01 15.69 -12.44
N GLY A 82 -1.36 14.85 -11.62
CA GLY A 82 -1.86 14.40 -10.32
C GLY A 82 -2.88 13.27 -10.38
N ARG A 83 -3.00 12.58 -11.53
CA ARG A 83 -3.90 11.44 -11.72
C ARG A 83 -3.12 10.15 -11.77
N PHE A 84 -3.70 9.08 -11.20
CA PHE A 84 -3.13 7.74 -11.33
C PHE A 84 -3.40 7.18 -12.72
N ALA A 85 -2.34 6.70 -13.36
CA ALA A 85 -2.41 5.95 -14.62
C ALA A 85 -1.73 4.59 -14.43
N LEU A 86 -2.17 3.59 -15.19
CA LEU A 86 -1.61 2.24 -15.12
C LEU A 86 -0.15 2.26 -15.61
N LEU A 87 0.77 1.95 -14.71
CA LEU A 87 2.19 1.81 -15.06
C LEU A 87 2.45 0.42 -15.62
N LYS A 88 2.10 -0.63 -14.87
CA LYS A 88 2.38 -2.02 -15.26
C LYS A 88 1.44 -3.01 -14.58
N THR A 89 1.12 -4.08 -15.31
CA THR A 89 0.42 -5.27 -14.80
C THR A 89 1.41 -6.42 -14.67
N TYR A 90 1.39 -7.10 -13.54
CA TYR A 90 2.22 -8.26 -13.23
C TYR A 90 1.33 -9.49 -13.03
N PRO A 91 1.64 -10.65 -13.64
CA PRO A 91 0.97 -11.88 -13.28
C PRO A 91 1.34 -12.27 -11.85
N ILE A 92 0.35 -12.60 -11.03
CA ILE A 92 0.56 -13.19 -9.70
C ILE A 92 0.92 -14.65 -9.88
N CYS A 93 2.03 -15.11 -9.31
CA CYS A 93 2.42 -16.51 -9.35
C CYS A 93 1.37 -17.40 -8.68
N ARG A 94 0.98 -17.02 -7.47
CA ARG A 94 0.01 -17.76 -6.66
C ARG A 94 -0.60 -16.85 -5.61
N TRP A 95 -1.88 -17.03 -5.36
CA TRP A 95 -2.58 -16.57 -4.17
C TRP A 95 -3.31 -17.75 -3.54
N SER A 96 -3.62 -17.69 -2.26
CA SER A 96 -4.17 -18.83 -1.52
C SER A 96 -5.65 -18.68 -1.22
N GLY A 97 -6.35 -19.80 -1.17
CA GLY A 97 -7.77 -19.88 -0.83
C GLY A 97 -8.68 -19.73 -2.04
N GLU A 98 -9.87 -19.21 -1.78
CA GLU A 98 -10.96 -19.04 -2.74
C GLU A 98 -11.28 -17.56 -2.93
N LEU A 99 -12.19 -17.24 -3.85
CA LEU A 99 -12.78 -15.89 -3.90
C LEU A 99 -13.60 -15.64 -2.64
N GLY A 100 -13.36 -14.52 -1.99
CA GLY A 100 -13.97 -14.16 -0.72
C GLY A 100 -12.96 -13.60 0.28
N PRO A 101 -13.45 -13.00 1.37
CA PRO A 101 -12.60 -12.39 2.38
C PRO A 101 -11.88 -13.46 3.23
N LYS A 102 -10.71 -13.07 3.76
CA LYS A 102 -10.10 -13.81 4.86
C LYS A 102 -10.92 -13.58 6.14
N ILE A 103 -11.14 -14.66 6.91
CA ILE A 103 -11.99 -14.63 8.12
C ILE A 103 -11.18 -14.90 9.39
N LYS A 104 -10.31 -15.90 9.38
CA LYS A 104 -9.61 -16.33 10.60
C LYS A 104 -8.18 -16.77 10.33
N GLU A 105 -7.38 -16.70 11.36
CA GLU A 105 -6.02 -17.25 11.32
C GLU A 105 -6.05 -18.74 10.91
N GLY A 106 -5.09 -19.14 10.08
CA GLY A 106 -4.96 -20.52 9.60
C GLY A 106 -5.93 -20.93 8.49
N ASP A 107 -6.85 -20.07 8.04
CA ASP A 107 -7.78 -20.38 6.93
C ASP A 107 -7.11 -20.39 5.54
N ARG A 108 -5.84 -20.02 5.47
CA ARG A 108 -5.03 -19.94 4.24
C ARG A 108 -5.67 -19.12 3.13
N GLN A 109 -6.45 -18.11 3.50
CA GLN A 109 -7.20 -17.25 2.60
C GLN A 109 -6.47 -15.94 2.38
N ALA A 110 -6.21 -15.57 1.13
CA ALA A 110 -5.71 -14.25 0.77
C ALA A 110 -6.80 -13.19 1.00
N PRO A 111 -6.48 -12.06 1.69
CA PRO A 111 -7.48 -11.07 2.07
C PRO A 111 -7.98 -10.26 0.86
N GLU A 112 -9.20 -9.75 0.97
CA GLU A 112 -9.82 -8.78 0.07
C GLU A 112 -10.20 -7.53 0.86
N GLY A 113 -9.99 -6.35 0.29
CA GLY A 113 -10.27 -5.07 0.95
C GLY A 113 -9.27 -3.97 0.61
N PHE A 114 -9.23 -2.95 1.43
CA PHE A 114 -8.39 -1.76 1.26
C PHE A 114 -7.36 -1.70 2.39
N TYR A 115 -6.09 -1.61 2.04
CA TYR A 115 -4.97 -1.63 2.98
C TYR A 115 -4.02 -0.48 2.65
N ASN A 116 -3.40 0.13 3.67
CA ASN A 116 -2.41 1.19 3.49
C ASN A 116 -1.04 0.67 3.93
N ILE A 117 -0.07 0.78 3.06
CA ILE A 117 1.30 0.29 3.27
C ILE A 117 2.21 1.48 3.57
N THR A 118 2.74 1.52 4.77
CA THR A 118 3.74 2.50 5.21
C THR A 118 5.16 1.99 4.99
N PRO A 119 6.19 2.84 5.03
CA PRO A 119 7.58 2.38 4.96
C PRO A 119 7.94 1.27 5.96
N GLY A 120 7.35 1.31 7.17
CA GLY A 120 7.59 0.30 8.22
C GLY A 120 7.04 -1.10 7.90
N GLN A 121 6.16 -1.23 6.91
CA GLN A 121 5.62 -2.51 6.45
C GLN A 121 6.45 -3.13 5.32
N MET A 122 7.42 -2.39 4.78
CA MET A 122 8.36 -2.91 3.78
C MET A 122 9.42 -3.77 4.47
N ASN A 123 9.60 -5.02 4.02
CA ASN A 123 10.56 -5.95 4.61
C ASN A 123 11.72 -6.23 3.64
N PRO A 124 12.88 -5.57 3.82
CA PRO A 124 14.07 -5.78 2.98
C PRO A 124 14.76 -7.12 3.24
N ASN A 125 14.46 -7.77 4.36
CA ASN A 125 15.09 -9.02 4.82
C ASN A 125 14.10 -10.19 4.83
N SER A 126 13.08 -10.13 3.98
CA SER A 126 12.08 -11.20 3.87
C SER A 126 12.73 -12.54 3.54
N GLN A 127 12.24 -13.62 4.18
CA GLN A 127 12.57 -15.01 3.82
C GLN A 127 12.08 -15.37 2.41
N TYR A 128 11.11 -14.63 1.88
CA TYR A 128 10.56 -14.74 0.54
C TYR A 128 11.13 -13.69 -0.40
N TYR A 129 12.41 -13.49 -0.37
CA TYR A 129 13.19 -12.51 -1.13
C TYR A 129 12.95 -11.06 -0.65
N LEU A 130 11.87 -10.44 -1.04
CA LEU A 130 11.37 -9.13 -0.57
C LEU A 130 9.88 -9.23 -0.30
N SER A 131 9.35 -8.41 0.59
CA SER A 131 7.92 -8.37 0.85
C SER A 131 7.46 -7.03 1.40
N PHE A 132 6.16 -6.81 1.38
CA PHE A 132 5.50 -5.83 2.23
C PHE A 132 4.24 -6.44 2.86
N ASP A 133 3.99 -6.09 4.12
CA ASP A 133 2.83 -6.55 4.88
C ASP A 133 1.61 -5.69 4.52
N LEU A 134 0.47 -6.32 4.27
CA LEU A 134 -0.79 -5.63 3.98
C LEU A 134 -1.36 -4.88 5.20
N GLY A 135 -0.92 -5.23 6.41
CA GLY A 135 -1.51 -4.70 7.63
C GLY A 135 -2.88 -5.29 7.96
N TYR A 136 -3.11 -6.54 7.52
CA TYR A 136 -4.32 -7.29 7.89
C TYR A 136 -4.28 -7.68 9.39
N PRO A 137 -5.39 -7.61 10.12
CA PRO A 137 -6.71 -7.12 9.74
C PRO A 137 -6.79 -5.58 9.77
N ASN A 138 -7.48 -5.00 8.79
CA ASN A 138 -7.78 -3.56 8.78
C ASN A 138 -8.95 -3.22 9.72
N ALA A 139 -9.41 -1.96 9.76
CA ALA A 139 -10.52 -1.53 10.62
C ALA A 139 -11.83 -2.27 10.31
N TYR A 140 -12.12 -2.54 9.03
CA TYR A 140 -13.29 -3.31 8.61
C TYR A 140 -13.20 -4.76 9.08
N ASP A 141 -12.07 -5.41 8.87
CA ASP A 141 -11.84 -6.79 9.28
C ASP A 141 -11.99 -6.96 10.79
N ARG A 142 -11.39 -6.05 11.57
CA ARG A 142 -11.53 -6.04 13.05
C ARG A 142 -12.98 -5.83 13.50
N ALA A 143 -13.76 -5.00 12.81
CA ALA A 143 -15.17 -4.78 13.13
C ALA A 143 -16.01 -6.07 12.98
N TYR A 144 -15.57 -6.99 12.13
CA TYR A 144 -16.17 -8.31 11.95
C TYR A 144 -15.49 -9.42 12.78
N GLY A 145 -14.55 -9.07 13.65
CA GLY A 145 -13.83 -10.05 14.50
C GLY A 145 -12.91 -10.99 13.71
N ARG A 146 -12.48 -10.58 12.50
CA ARG A 146 -11.56 -11.36 11.67
C ARG A 146 -10.17 -11.37 12.30
N THR A 147 -9.47 -12.50 12.17
CA THR A 147 -8.15 -12.72 12.80
C THR A 147 -7.11 -13.20 11.81
N GLY A 148 -5.85 -13.00 12.16
CA GLY A 148 -4.66 -13.35 11.40
C GLY A 148 -3.69 -12.19 11.35
N ALA A 149 -2.49 -12.46 10.87
CA ALA A 149 -1.41 -11.48 10.71
C ALA A 149 -0.43 -11.92 9.63
N GLN A 150 0.54 -11.05 9.31
CA GLN A 150 1.62 -11.34 8.37
C GLN A 150 1.13 -11.77 6.98
N LEU A 151 0.08 -11.11 6.48
CA LEU A 151 -0.44 -11.28 5.13
C LEU A 151 0.31 -10.34 4.21
N MET A 152 1.08 -10.88 3.28
CA MET A 152 2.08 -10.13 2.51
C MET A 152 1.86 -10.25 1.00
N VAL A 153 2.42 -9.28 0.29
CA VAL A 153 2.85 -9.45 -1.11
C VAL A 153 4.35 -9.73 -1.06
N HIS A 154 4.83 -10.83 -1.65
CA HIS A 154 6.20 -11.30 -1.49
C HIS A 154 6.73 -12.03 -2.73
N GLY A 155 8.03 -12.28 -2.79
CA GLY A 155 8.69 -13.09 -3.81
C GLY A 155 8.57 -14.59 -3.60
N ASP A 156 9.47 -15.37 -4.18
CA ASP A 156 9.59 -16.84 -4.05
C ASP A 156 8.40 -17.65 -4.63
N CYS A 157 7.51 -17.04 -5.37
CA CYS A 157 6.44 -17.73 -6.12
C CYS A 157 5.64 -18.78 -5.29
N SER A 158 5.62 -18.71 -3.96
CA SER A 158 4.93 -19.63 -3.05
C SER A 158 3.93 -18.86 -2.17
N SER A 159 2.79 -19.47 -1.80
CA SER A 159 1.79 -18.78 -0.96
C SER A 159 1.09 -19.71 0.01
N ARG A 160 0.81 -19.19 1.24
CA ARG A 160 -0.01 -19.81 2.29
C ARG A 160 -0.95 -18.79 2.94
N GLY A 161 -1.67 -18.02 2.14
CA GLY A 161 -2.54 -16.93 2.60
C GLY A 161 -2.09 -15.55 2.13
N CYS A 162 -1.05 -15.49 1.30
CA CYS A 162 -0.45 -14.28 0.75
C CYS A 162 -0.65 -14.17 -0.76
N TYR A 163 -0.12 -13.11 -1.34
CA TYR A 163 0.04 -12.93 -2.78
C TYR A 163 1.51 -13.07 -3.14
N SER A 164 1.88 -14.10 -3.90
CA SER A 164 3.26 -14.35 -4.27
C SER A 164 3.56 -13.96 -5.71
N MET A 165 4.73 -13.34 -5.88
CA MET A 165 5.30 -12.85 -7.12
C MET A 165 6.61 -13.59 -7.41
N THR A 166 7.16 -13.45 -8.61
CA THR A 166 8.56 -13.83 -8.83
C THR A 166 9.49 -12.85 -8.10
N ASP A 167 10.74 -13.25 -7.88
CA ASP A 167 11.74 -12.38 -7.24
C ASP A 167 12.01 -11.12 -8.05
N GLU A 168 12.01 -11.22 -9.38
CA GLU A 168 12.16 -10.07 -10.27
C GLU A 168 10.98 -9.11 -10.16
N GLN A 169 9.75 -9.64 -10.14
CA GLN A 169 8.54 -8.83 -10.04
C GLN A 169 8.48 -8.10 -8.69
N ILE A 170 8.68 -8.81 -7.58
CA ILE A 170 8.65 -8.16 -6.27
C ILE A 170 9.80 -7.17 -6.10
N SER A 171 10.97 -7.41 -6.70
CA SER A 171 12.08 -6.47 -6.70
C SER A 171 11.70 -5.14 -7.36
N GLU A 172 11.02 -5.20 -8.50
CA GLU A 172 10.55 -4.01 -9.22
C GLU A 172 9.43 -3.29 -8.48
N ILE A 173 8.42 -4.04 -7.97
CA ILE A 173 7.31 -3.48 -7.18
C ILE A 173 7.82 -2.84 -5.88
N TYR A 174 8.76 -3.50 -5.21
CA TYR A 174 9.41 -3.00 -3.98
C TYR A 174 10.14 -1.69 -4.23
N ALA A 175 10.93 -1.63 -5.33
CA ALA A 175 11.65 -0.41 -5.71
C ALA A 175 10.69 0.75 -6.04
N LEU A 176 9.57 0.48 -6.75
CA LEU A 176 8.54 1.49 -7.01
C LEU A 176 7.93 2.04 -5.72
N GLY A 177 7.63 1.17 -4.74
CA GLY A 177 7.14 1.58 -3.42
C GLY A 177 8.17 2.37 -2.63
N ARG A 178 9.41 1.90 -2.56
CA ARG A 178 10.53 2.58 -1.91
C ARG A 178 10.73 3.99 -2.48
N ASP A 179 10.78 4.11 -3.80
CA ASP A 179 11.04 5.37 -4.47
C ASP A 179 9.88 6.38 -4.27
N SER A 180 8.64 5.90 -4.24
CA SER A 180 7.49 6.75 -3.92
C SER A 180 7.53 7.30 -2.49
N PHE A 181 8.04 6.53 -1.53
CA PHE A 181 8.27 7.00 -0.16
C PHE A 181 9.39 8.04 -0.10
N PHE A 182 10.45 7.90 -0.88
CA PHE A 182 11.49 8.93 -1.00
C PHE A 182 10.92 10.22 -1.58
N GLY A 183 9.95 10.15 -2.49
CA GLY A 183 9.20 11.29 -3.01
C GLY A 183 8.20 11.92 -2.03
N GLY A 184 8.08 11.36 -0.81
CA GLY A 184 7.26 11.92 0.26
C GLY A 184 5.88 11.28 0.42
N GLN A 185 5.53 10.25 -0.35
CA GLN A 185 4.32 9.47 -0.10
C GLN A 185 4.40 8.83 1.30
N LYS A 186 3.38 9.03 2.14
CA LYS A 186 3.39 8.52 3.51
C LYS A 186 2.96 7.07 3.61
N SER A 187 2.05 6.67 2.74
CA SER A 187 1.59 5.30 2.54
C SER A 187 1.07 5.15 1.12
N PHE A 188 1.17 3.96 0.54
CA PHE A 188 0.44 3.65 -0.69
C PHE A 188 -0.71 2.68 -0.38
N GLN A 189 -1.82 2.87 -1.10
CA GLN A 189 -2.99 2.02 -0.93
C GLN A 189 -2.86 0.74 -1.75
N VAL A 190 -3.26 -0.39 -1.15
CA VAL A 190 -3.50 -1.66 -1.83
C VAL A 190 -5.00 -1.93 -1.84
N GLN A 191 -5.57 -2.11 -3.02
CA GLN A 191 -6.95 -2.47 -3.28
C GLN A 191 -6.99 -3.93 -3.72
N ALA A 192 -7.38 -4.85 -2.82
CA ALA A 192 -7.43 -6.28 -3.10
C ALA A 192 -8.86 -6.72 -3.41
N TYR A 193 -9.08 -7.21 -4.62
CA TYR A 193 -10.37 -7.58 -5.17
C TYR A 193 -10.48 -9.07 -5.51
N PRO A 194 -11.67 -9.67 -5.44
CA PRO A 194 -11.89 -11.05 -5.90
C PRO A 194 -11.67 -11.20 -7.40
N PHE A 195 -12.04 -10.20 -8.16
CA PHE A 195 -11.99 -10.12 -9.64
C PHE A 195 -12.10 -8.66 -10.07
N ARG A 196 -11.90 -8.37 -11.35
CA ARG A 196 -12.17 -7.03 -11.90
C ARG A 196 -13.62 -6.65 -11.67
N MET A 197 -13.85 -5.53 -10.98
CA MET A 197 -15.15 -5.12 -10.41
C MET A 197 -16.12 -4.61 -11.48
N THR A 198 -16.37 -5.42 -12.50
CA THR A 198 -17.32 -5.13 -13.58
C THR A 198 -18.72 -5.70 -13.29
N ALA A 199 -19.76 -5.12 -13.88
CA ALA A 199 -21.10 -5.65 -13.83
C ALA A 199 -21.20 -7.11 -14.33
N HIS A 200 -20.38 -7.46 -15.33
CA HIS A 200 -20.29 -8.82 -15.87
C HIS A 200 -19.80 -9.82 -14.83
N ASN A 201 -18.67 -9.53 -14.18
CA ASN A 201 -18.09 -10.42 -13.18
C ASN A 201 -18.98 -10.54 -11.93
N LEU A 202 -19.60 -9.44 -11.49
CA LEU A 202 -20.60 -9.51 -10.42
C LEU A 202 -21.80 -10.40 -10.81
N ALA A 203 -22.29 -10.30 -12.04
CA ALA A 203 -23.38 -11.15 -12.52
C ALA A 203 -22.95 -12.63 -12.63
N LYS A 204 -21.70 -12.89 -13.05
CA LYS A 204 -21.10 -14.23 -13.06
C LYS A 204 -21.13 -14.85 -11.67
N HIS A 205 -20.81 -14.08 -10.65
CA HIS A 205 -20.71 -14.51 -9.24
C HIS A 205 -21.94 -14.15 -8.38
N ARG A 206 -23.10 -13.81 -8.98
CA ARG A 206 -24.30 -13.30 -8.28
C ARG A 206 -24.88 -14.22 -7.19
N ASN A 207 -24.60 -15.54 -7.26
CA ASN A 207 -25.06 -16.51 -6.27
C ASN A 207 -24.06 -16.71 -5.11
N SER A 208 -22.95 -15.99 -5.10
CA SER A 208 -21.96 -16.07 -4.04
C SER A 208 -22.50 -15.49 -2.73
N PRO A 209 -22.23 -16.13 -1.57
CA PRO A 209 -22.53 -15.57 -0.27
C PRO A 209 -21.78 -14.27 0.00
N HIS A 210 -20.74 -13.96 -0.76
CA HIS A 210 -19.92 -12.76 -0.62
C HIS A 210 -20.38 -11.59 -1.50
N LEU A 211 -21.46 -11.73 -2.27
CA LEU A 211 -21.89 -10.70 -3.22
C LEU A 211 -22.10 -9.33 -2.59
N ALA A 212 -22.71 -9.27 -1.39
CA ALA A 212 -22.92 -8.00 -0.69
C ALA A 212 -21.59 -7.31 -0.32
N PHE A 213 -20.62 -8.09 0.16
CA PHE A 213 -19.27 -7.61 0.44
C PHE A 213 -18.57 -7.10 -0.84
N TRP A 214 -18.66 -7.83 -1.93
CA TRP A 214 -18.07 -7.44 -3.20
C TRP A 214 -18.71 -6.20 -3.82
N LYS A 215 -20.03 -6.03 -3.67
CA LYS A 215 -20.69 -4.77 -4.07
C LYS A 215 -20.18 -3.56 -3.28
N MET A 216 -19.86 -3.75 -2.00
CA MET A 216 -19.25 -2.70 -1.19
C MET A 216 -17.81 -2.42 -1.64
N LEU A 217 -17.00 -3.44 -1.95
CA LEU A 217 -15.67 -3.25 -2.54
C LEU A 217 -15.74 -2.54 -3.90
N LYS A 218 -16.75 -2.90 -4.72
CA LYS A 218 -16.98 -2.24 -6.01
C LYS A 218 -17.17 -0.74 -5.86
N LYS A 219 -17.84 -0.28 -4.82
CA LYS A 219 -18.02 1.15 -4.59
C LYS A 219 -16.68 1.89 -4.49
N GLY A 220 -15.73 1.36 -3.75
CA GLY A 220 -14.37 1.93 -3.69
C GLY A 220 -13.62 1.84 -5.02
N ASN A 221 -13.78 0.73 -5.75
CA ASN A 221 -13.29 0.61 -7.13
C ASN A 221 -13.86 1.72 -8.01
N ASP A 222 -15.16 1.98 -7.93
CA ASP A 222 -15.82 2.98 -8.79
C ASP A 222 -15.34 4.40 -8.46
N HIS A 223 -15.13 4.73 -7.19
CA HIS A 223 -14.49 5.98 -6.79
C HIS A 223 -13.13 6.19 -7.46
N PHE A 224 -12.29 5.15 -7.46
CA PHE A 224 -10.99 5.19 -8.15
C PHE A 224 -11.14 5.30 -9.68
N GLU A 225 -12.01 4.47 -10.27
CA GLU A 225 -12.17 4.41 -11.73
C GLU A 225 -12.66 5.73 -12.35
N VAL A 226 -13.56 6.44 -11.67
CA VAL A 226 -14.08 7.71 -12.20
C VAL A 226 -13.17 8.89 -11.93
N SER A 227 -12.44 8.88 -10.81
CA SER A 227 -11.61 10.02 -10.40
C SER A 227 -10.15 9.89 -10.81
N LYS A 228 -9.64 8.66 -10.91
CA LYS A 228 -8.21 8.32 -10.98
C LYS A 228 -7.40 8.93 -9.82
N LEU A 229 -8.05 9.10 -8.68
CA LEU A 229 -7.44 9.51 -7.42
C LEU A 229 -7.53 8.35 -6.42
N GLU A 230 -6.60 8.29 -5.48
CA GLU A 230 -6.67 7.33 -4.38
C GLU A 230 -7.90 7.66 -3.51
N PRO A 231 -8.90 6.76 -3.39
CA PRO A 231 -10.06 7.01 -2.56
C PRO A 231 -9.66 7.04 -1.08
N LYS A 232 -10.15 8.04 -0.35
CA LYS A 232 -10.02 8.08 1.11
C LYS A 232 -10.95 7.04 1.72
N VAL A 233 -10.39 6.03 2.36
CA VAL A 233 -11.16 4.90 2.92
C VAL A 233 -11.31 5.05 4.42
N ASN A 234 -12.54 5.03 4.89
CA ASN A 234 -12.91 5.00 6.30
C ASN A 234 -13.85 3.82 6.57
N VAL A 235 -14.07 3.50 7.84
CA VAL A 235 -15.00 2.44 8.25
C VAL A 235 -15.88 2.95 9.39
N CYS A 236 -17.18 2.79 9.25
CA CYS A 236 -18.18 3.02 10.30
C CYS A 236 -19.41 2.14 10.04
N ASP A 237 -20.15 1.83 11.07
CA ASP A 237 -21.32 0.95 10.97
C ASP A 237 -20.99 -0.38 10.23
N LYS A 238 -19.77 -0.90 10.49
CA LYS A 238 -19.21 -2.10 9.84
C LYS A 238 -19.22 -2.04 8.30
N ARG A 239 -19.03 -0.86 7.72
CA ARG A 239 -18.99 -0.66 6.27
C ARG A 239 -17.84 0.24 5.87
N TYR A 240 -17.28 0.01 4.70
CA TYR A 240 -16.38 0.97 4.07
C TYR A 240 -17.15 2.22 3.64
N VAL A 241 -16.54 3.37 3.85
CA VAL A 241 -17.01 4.68 3.40
C VAL A 241 -15.87 5.33 2.61
N PHE A 242 -16.20 5.88 1.44
CA PHE A 242 -15.21 6.40 0.50
C PHE A 242 -15.39 7.91 0.31
N ASP A 243 -14.25 8.63 0.32
CA ASP A 243 -14.18 10.08 0.07
C ASP A 243 -15.12 10.93 0.93
N ALA A 244 -15.37 10.46 2.16
CA ALA A 244 -16.23 11.18 3.09
C ALA A 244 -15.60 12.51 3.53
N GLN A 245 -16.35 13.58 3.41
CA GLN A 245 -16.02 14.92 3.87
C GLN A 245 -17.04 15.42 4.89
N SER A 246 -16.59 16.33 5.74
CA SER A 246 -17.47 17.00 6.69
C SER A 246 -18.31 18.07 5.99
N PRO A 247 -19.65 18.05 6.09
CA PRO A 247 -20.49 19.11 5.57
C PRO A 247 -20.31 20.45 6.30
N THR A 248 -19.69 20.43 7.49
CA THR A 248 -19.49 21.62 8.33
C THR A 248 -18.03 22.04 8.44
N GLY A 249 -17.10 21.35 7.74
CA GLY A 249 -15.65 21.59 7.84
C GLY A 249 -14.99 21.09 9.12
N ARG A 250 -15.74 20.53 10.08
CA ARG A 250 -15.15 19.91 11.29
C ARG A 250 -14.57 18.54 10.95
N ALA A 251 -13.48 18.16 11.62
CA ALA A 251 -12.90 16.84 11.44
C ALA A 251 -13.91 15.72 11.73
N LEU A 252 -14.04 14.76 10.80
CA LEU A 252 -14.86 13.56 11.00
C LEU A 252 -14.09 12.55 11.85
N SER A 253 -14.79 11.95 12.81
CA SER A 253 -14.28 10.83 13.59
C SER A 253 -15.03 9.57 13.19
N PHE A 254 -14.30 8.55 12.73
CA PHE A 254 -14.86 7.27 12.32
C PHE A 254 -14.54 6.20 13.36
N ASN A 255 -15.57 5.47 13.75
CA ASN A 255 -15.43 4.24 14.56
C ASN A 255 -16.06 3.10 13.77
N ALA A 256 -15.29 2.05 13.55
CA ALA A 256 -15.67 0.96 12.64
C ALA A 256 -16.99 0.25 13.01
N THR A 257 -17.35 0.22 14.31
CA THR A 257 -18.56 -0.44 14.82
C THR A 257 -19.71 0.51 15.17
N ALA A 258 -19.41 1.82 15.26
CA ALA A 258 -20.42 2.82 15.61
C ALA A 258 -21.10 3.39 14.35
N LYS A 259 -22.27 4.00 14.54
CA LYS A 259 -22.99 4.72 13.49
C LYS A 259 -22.06 5.75 12.82
N CYS A 260 -22.17 5.87 11.51
CA CYS A 260 -21.40 6.84 10.74
C CYS A 260 -21.73 8.27 11.16
N PRO A 261 -20.73 9.16 11.26
CA PRO A 261 -20.97 10.59 11.38
C PRO A 261 -21.71 11.11 10.14
N ALA A 262 -22.34 12.26 10.24
CA ALA A 262 -22.87 12.94 9.06
C ALA A 262 -21.70 13.32 8.14
N TYR A 263 -21.74 12.87 6.92
CA TYR A 263 -20.72 13.15 5.89
C TYR A 263 -21.38 13.32 4.52
N GLU A 264 -20.65 13.95 3.63
CA GLU A 264 -20.96 14.03 2.20
C GLU A 264 -19.76 13.55 1.38
N VAL A 265 -19.99 13.22 0.13
CA VAL A 265 -18.91 12.95 -0.86
C VAL A 265 -18.87 14.16 -1.78
N PRO A 266 -17.68 14.66 -2.18
CA PRO A 266 -17.57 15.75 -3.14
C PRO A 266 -18.48 15.50 -4.35
N GLU A 267 -19.35 16.46 -4.70
CA GLU A 267 -20.39 16.26 -5.71
C GLU A 267 -19.82 15.88 -7.08
N GLU A 268 -18.62 16.38 -7.41
CA GLU A 268 -17.88 16.03 -8.64
C GLU A 268 -17.61 14.53 -8.73
N ILE A 269 -17.22 13.90 -7.62
CA ILE A 269 -16.99 12.45 -7.56
C ILE A 269 -18.34 11.72 -7.41
N ALA A 270 -19.20 12.21 -6.52
CA ALA A 270 -20.47 11.57 -6.20
C ALA A 270 -21.39 11.41 -7.43
N SER A 271 -21.46 12.43 -8.29
CA SER A 271 -22.27 12.36 -9.52
C SER A 271 -21.73 11.30 -10.50
N LEU A 272 -20.41 11.26 -10.71
CA LEU A 272 -19.77 10.28 -11.60
C LEU A 272 -19.93 8.85 -11.07
N VAL A 273 -19.78 8.67 -9.76
CA VAL A 273 -19.98 7.36 -9.11
C VAL A 273 -21.43 6.91 -9.26
N ARG A 274 -22.43 7.78 -8.98
CA ARG A 274 -23.85 7.45 -9.16
C ARG A 274 -24.18 7.05 -10.59
N ASP A 275 -23.62 7.77 -11.57
CA ASP A 275 -23.85 7.45 -12.98
C ASP A 275 -23.26 6.09 -13.35
N LYS A 276 -22.04 5.81 -12.89
CA LYS A 276 -21.40 4.51 -13.10
C LYS A 276 -22.18 3.38 -12.41
N GLU A 277 -22.55 3.55 -11.14
CA GLU A 277 -23.34 2.56 -10.38
C GLU A 277 -24.65 2.26 -11.11
N ARG A 278 -25.39 3.28 -11.57
CA ARG A 278 -26.64 3.13 -12.30
C ARG A 278 -26.45 2.33 -13.59
N GLN A 279 -25.43 2.64 -14.39
CA GLN A 279 -25.13 1.91 -15.63
C GLN A 279 -24.77 0.45 -15.34
N ASP A 280 -23.93 0.21 -14.34
CA ASP A 280 -23.50 -1.12 -13.96
C ASP A 280 -24.65 -1.95 -13.34
N ASP A 281 -25.54 -1.34 -12.58
CA ASP A 281 -26.72 -2.02 -12.01
C ASP A 281 -27.72 -2.44 -13.12
N LEU A 282 -27.93 -1.59 -14.12
CA LEU A 282 -28.75 -1.95 -15.28
C LEU A 282 -28.15 -3.13 -16.05
N LYS A 283 -26.84 -3.08 -16.26
CA LYS A 283 -26.12 -4.16 -16.95
C LYS A 283 -26.09 -5.44 -16.12
N PHE A 284 -25.88 -5.36 -14.81
CA PHE A 284 -25.96 -6.49 -13.88
C PHE A 284 -27.35 -7.13 -13.91
N ALA A 285 -28.42 -6.34 -13.87
CA ALA A 285 -29.79 -6.84 -13.91
C ALA A 285 -30.11 -7.53 -15.25
N ASP A 286 -29.67 -6.95 -16.37
CA ASP A 286 -29.83 -7.56 -17.70
C ASP A 286 -29.10 -8.90 -17.81
N LEU A 287 -27.81 -8.92 -17.46
CA LEU A 287 -27.00 -10.14 -17.46
C LEU A 287 -27.54 -11.22 -16.51
N SER A 288 -28.08 -10.83 -15.38
CA SER A 288 -28.68 -11.76 -14.41
C SER A 288 -29.99 -12.38 -14.89
N ARG A 289 -30.74 -11.66 -15.73
CA ARG A 289 -31.99 -12.16 -16.35
C ARG A 289 -31.78 -13.06 -17.55
N ARG A 290 -30.77 -12.81 -18.38
CA ARG A 290 -30.47 -13.59 -19.61
C ARG A 290 -30.07 -15.04 -19.33
N ARG A 291 -30.17 -15.50 -18.08
CA ARG A 291 -29.61 -16.77 -17.70
C ARG A 291 -30.54 -17.97 -17.82
N HIS A 292 -30.23 -18.69 -18.80
CA HIS A 292 -29.86 -20.11 -18.70
C HIS A 292 -28.46 -20.27 -19.35
N TRP A 293 -27.38 -20.02 -18.57
CA TRP A 293 -26.06 -20.46 -18.96
C TRP A 293 -25.99 -21.94 -18.55
N SER A 294 -26.18 -22.84 -19.52
CA SER A 294 -25.84 -24.25 -19.42
C SER A 294 -24.36 -24.45 -19.14
#